data_2ad1056b60a3815712d33c07cc304399
#
_entry.id   2ad1056b60a3815712d33c07cc304399
#
_cell.length_a   1.000
_cell.length_b   1.000
_cell.length_c   1.000
_cell.angle_alpha   90.00
_cell.angle_beta   90.00
_cell.angle_gamma   90.00
#
_symmetry.space_group_name_H-M   'P 1'
#
loop_
_entity.id
_entity.type
_entity.pdbx_description
1 polymer ?
#
loop_
_entity_poly.entity_id
_entity_poly.type
_entity_poly.pdbx_seq_one_letter_code
_entity_poly.pdbx_strand_id
1 'polypeptide(L)'
;LENRFGVNKMELISLKYAIFVIVLLVLYYCFPKKYRWYVLLAGSMAYYVIICKWYVLFIIFTICTTYGSTIWIDKLLKEQNAIVKSHKEDWDRQTRKEYKEKGRKKRVAVMLFALLCNFGILAFLKYIPYAGELGLLLPLGISFYTFQSMGYVMDVYREIVEPEKNFLKVALFVSFFPQIIQGPIAIYDKLAGQLYEGHSLRLENLQKGALLVLWGVIKKLVIADRAVNIINFVMDKPMDFSGTYVFFAAVVYALQL
;
A
#
# COMPACT_ATOMS: atom_id res chain seq x y z
N LEU A 1 -7.10 14.61 -18.22
CA LEU A 1 -6.43 13.78 -17.18
C LEU A 1 -6.30 12.30 -17.58
N GLU A 2 -7.15 11.78 -18.48
CA GLU A 2 -7.16 10.35 -18.85
C GLU A 2 -5.94 9.86 -19.64
N ASN A 3 -5.27 10.72 -20.39
CA ASN A 3 -4.16 10.32 -21.27
C ASN A 3 -2.77 10.26 -20.59
N ARG A 4 -2.64 10.58 -19.30
CA ARG A 4 -1.36 10.45 -18.56
C ARG A 4 -1.05 9.06 -18.07
N PHE A 5 -2.04 8.17 -18.10
CA PHE A 5 -1.87 6.77 -17.65
C PHE A 5 -1.92 5.83 -18.86
N GLY A 6 -0.88 5.83 -19.68
CA GLY A 6 -0.74 4.90 -20.81
C GLY A 6 -0.61 3.41 -20.40
N VAL A 7 -1.14 3.06 -19.26
CA VAL A 7 -1.27 1.70 -18.75
C VAL A 7 -2.62 1.16 -19.22
N ASN A 8 -2.63 0.03 -19.91
CA ASN A 8 -3.85 -0.73 -20.18
C ASN A 8 -4.58 -0.93 -18.85
N LYS A 9 -5.53 -0.03 -18.54
CA LYS A 9 -6.35 -0.11 -17.34
C LYS A 9 -7.10 -1.44 -17.39
N MET A 10 -6.63 -2.40 -16.61
CA MET A 10 -7.51 -3.48 -16.20
C MET A 10 -8.44 -2.85 -15.16
N GLU A 11 -9.54 -2.26 -15.63
CA GLU A 11 -10.53 -1.66 -14.74
C GLU A 11 -11.03 -2.74 -13.77
N LEU A 12 -11.21 -2.35 -12.49
CA LEU A 12 -11.71 -3.24 -11.43
C LEU A 12 -13.01 -4.00 -11.83
N ILE A 13 -13.78 -3.42 -12.75
CA ILE A 13 -15.03 -4.01 -13.28
C ILE A 13 -14.80 -4.59 -14.68
N SER A 14 -13.59 -5.01 -15.01
CA SER A 14 -13.36 -5.69 -16.29
C SER A 14 -13.55 -7.20 -16.12
N LEU A 15 -14.08 -7.84 -17.14
CA LEU A 15 -14.18 -9.30 -17.20
C LEU A 15 -12.80 -9.97 -16.99
N LYS A 16 -11.75 -9.35 -17.49
CA LYS A 16 -10.36 -9.83 -17.31
C LYS A 16 -9.94 -9.87 -15.86
N TYR A 17 -10.29 -8.83 -15.08
CA TYR A 17 -10.01 -8.78 -13.64
C TYR A 17 -10.82 -9.85 -12.89
N ALA A 18 -12.09 -9.99 -13.20
CA ALA A 18 -12.93 -11.03 -12.58
C ALA A 18 -12.41 -12.44 -12.84
N ILE A 19 -12.01 -12.74 -14.09
CA ILE A 19 -11.39 -14.03 -14.45
C ILE A 19 -10.08 -14.22 -13.66
N PHE A 20 -9.22 -13.21 -13.59
CA PHE A 20 -7.98 -13.27 -12.84
C PHE A 20 -8.22 -13.61 -11.36
N VAL A 21 -9.19 -12.93 -10.71
CA VAL A 21 -9.55 -13.19 -9.31
C VAL A 21 -10.08 -14.61 -9.12
N ILE A 22 -10.94 -15.09 -10.02
CA ILE A 22 -11.49 -16.46 -9.96
C ILE A 22 -10.37 -17.49 -10.09
N VAL A 23 -9.48 -17.34 -11.08
CA VAL A 23 -8.35 -18.23 -11.29
C VAL A 23 -7.43 -18.26 -10.07
N LEU A 24 -7.13 -17.07 -9.52
CA LEU A 24 -6.30 -16.96 -8.32
C LEU A 24 -6.96 -17.61 -7.10
N LEU A 25 -8.27 -17.47 -6.94
CA LEU A 25 -9.05 -18.08 -5.86
C LEU A 25 -9.03 -19.60 -5.97
N VAL A 26 -9.22 -20.16 -7.18
CA VAL A 26 -9.11 -21.60 -7.43
C VAL A 26 -7.71 -22.10 -7.08
N LEU A 27 -6.67 -21.43 -7.58
CA LEU A 27 -5.29 -21.77 -7.25
C LEU A 27 -5.02 -21.70 -5.74
N TYR A 28 -5.51 -20.66 -5.06
CA TYR A 28 -5.34 -20.50 -3.62
C TYR A 28 -5.90 -21.69 -2.84
N TYR A 29 -7.05 -22.21 -3.20
CA TYR A 29 -7.66 -23.36 -2.51
C TYR A 29 -7.09 -24.71 -2.94
N CYS A 30 -6.47 -24.82 -4.12
CA CYS A 30 -5.76 -26.03 -4.54
C CYS A 30 -4.49 -26.30 -3.72
N PHE A 31 -3.87 -25.26 -3.15
CA PHE A 31 -2.66 -25.41 -2.36
C PHE A 31 -2.97 -25.68 -0.87
N PRO A 32 -2.08 -26.43 -0.15
CA PRO A 32 -2.17 -26.59 1.30
C PRO A 32 -2.11 -25.25 2.02
N LYS A 33 -2.81 -25.13 3.17
CA LYS A 33 -2.93 -23.87 3.94
C LYS A 33 -1.58 -23.17 4.16
N LYS A 34 -0.52 -23.91 4.47
CA LYS A 34 0.82 -23.40 4.74
C LYS A 34 1.42 -22.61 3.57
N TYR A 35 1.05 -22.93 2.33
CA TYR A 35 1.62 -22.37 1.11
C TYR A 35 0.70 -21.37 0.40
N ARG A 36 -0.51 -21.14 0.88
CA ARG A 36 -1.51 -20.27 0.23
C ARG A 36 -1.07 -18.83 0.08
N TRP A 37 -0.32 -18.32 1.03
CA TRP A 37 0.20 -16.97 0.95
C TRP A 37 1.23 -16.78 -0.18
N TYR A 38 1.96 -17.84 -0.58
CA TYR A 38 2.83 -17.79 -1.77
C TYR A 38 2.00 -17.62 -3.06
N VAL A 39 0.83 -18.24 -3.12
CA VAL A 39 -0.08 -18.09 -4.27
C VAL A 39 -0.56 -16.65 -4.37
N LEU A 40 -0.91 -16.03 -3.23
CA LEU A 40 -1.28 -14.61 -3.20
C LEU A 40 -0.12 -13.71 -3.62
N LEU A 41 1.10 -14.00 -3.17
CA LEU A 41 2.29 -13.24 -3.56
C LEU A 41 2.54 -13.36 -5.07
N ALA A 42 2.55 -14.59 -5.59
CA ALA A 42 2.78 -14.85 -7.01
C ALA A 42 1.70 -14.18 -7.87
N GLY A 43 0.43 -14.28 -7.47
CA GLY A 43 -0.68 -13.61 -8.14
C GLY A 43 -0.55 -12.08 -8.10
N SER A 44 -0.21 -11.51 -6.95
CA SER A 44 -0.03 -10.06 -6.81
C SER A 44 1.12 -9.53 -7.69
N MET A 45 2.26 -10.23 -7.69
CA MET A 45 3.40 -9.86 -8.53
C MET A 45 3.10 -10.06 -10.01
N ALA A 46 2.45 -11.17 -10.40
CA ALA A 46 2.03 -11.41 -11.78
C ALA A 46 1.09 -10.32 -12.28
N TYR A 47 0.09 -9.96 -11.47
CA TYR A 47 -0.82 -8.86 -11.78
C TYR A 47 -0.07 -7.55 -12.03
N TYR A 48 0.87 -7.21 -11.14
CA TYR A 48 1.64 -5.97 -11.26
C TYR A 48 2.55 -5.96 -12.48
N VAL A 49 3.23 -7.09 -12.77
CA VAL A 49 4.09 -7.25 -13.97
C VAL A 49 3.29 -7.12 -15.26
N ILE A 50 2.11 -7.75 -15.34
CA ILE A 50 1.23 -7.71 -16.52
C ILE A 50 0.79 -6.26 -16.83
N ILE A 51 0.46 -5.48 -15.78
CA ILE A 51 -0.06 -4.12 -15.96
C ILE A 51 1.07 -3.11 -16.10
N CYS A 52 2.07 -3.18 -15.22
CA CYS A 52 3.07 -2.13 -15.08
C CYS A 52 4.40 -2.44 -15.80
N LYS A 53 4.59 -3.67 -16.33
CA LYS A 53 5.82 -4.07 -17.02
C LYS A 53 7.09 -3.69 -16.24
N TRP A 54 7.98 -2.88 -16.81
CA TRP A 54 9.24 -2.45 -16.20
C TRP A 54 9.08 -1.63 -14.91
N TYR A 55 7.93 -1.02 -14.68
CA TYR A 55 7.66 -0.26 -13.45
C TYR A 55 7.56 -1.13 -12.19
N VAL A 56 7.60 -2.46 -12.34
CA VAL A 56 7.75 -3.40 -11.22
C VAL A 56 9.01 -3.11 -10.38
N LEU A 57 10.03 -2.49 -10.95
CA LEU A 57 11.25 -2.12 -10.23
C LEU A 57 10.97 -1.14 -9.09
N PHE A 58 10.00 -0.24 -9.23
CA PHE A 58 9.65 0.71 -8.16
C PHE A 58 9.02 0.02 -6.95
N ILE A 59 8.12 -0.94 -7.17
CA ILE A 59 7.54 -1.69 -6.04
C ILE A 59 8.57 -2.60 -5.37
N ILE A 60 9.47 -3.22 -6.15
CA ILE A 60 10.59 -4.02 -5.61
C ILE A 60 11.51 -3.13 -4.76
N PHE A 61 11.84 -1.93 -5.25
CA PHE A 61 12.62 -0.96 -4.48
C PHE A 61 11.94 -0.60 -3.15
N THR A 62 10.62 -0.32 -3.19
CA THR A 62 9.85 -0.04 -1.97
C THR A 62 9.84 -1.24 -1.02
N ILE A 63 9.70 -2.47 -1.51
CA ILE A 63 9.77 -3.68 -0.69
C ILE A 63 11.15 -3.81 -0.01
N CYS A 64 12.23 -3.63 -0.79
CA CYS A 64 13.60 -3.73 -0.27
C CYS A 64 13.89 -2.67 0.79
N THR A 65 13.53 -1.41 0.53
CA THR A 65 13.75 -0.30 1.48
C THR A 65 12.90 -0.48 2.74
N THR A 66 11.65 -0.92 2.61
CA THR A 66 10.76 -1.21 3.74
C THR A 66 11.32 -2.33 4.62
N TYR A 67 11.66 -3.47 4.02
CA TYR A 67 12.23 -4.59 4.75
C TYR A 67 13.57 -4.25 5.40
N GLY A 68 14.49 -3.65 4.64
CA GLY A 68 15.81 -3.28 5.15
C GLY A 68 15.73 -2.29 6.30
N SER A 69 14.90 -1.26 6.19
CA SER A 69 14.75 -0.24 7.25
C SER A 69 14.10 -0.81 8.51
N THR A 70 13.07 -1.65 8.39
CA THR A 70 12.40 -2.25 9.56
C THR A 70 13.32 -3.21 10.32
N ILE A 71 14.07 -4.06 9.62
CA ILE A 71 15.06 -4.94 10.25
C ILE A 71 16.20 -4.15 10.89
N TRP A 72 16.66 -3.08 10.24
CA TRP A 72 17.73 -2.24 10.79
C TRP A 72 17.28 -1.49 12.04
N ILE A 73 16.07 -0.94 12.05
CA ILE A 73 15.48 -0.28 13.24
C ILE A 73 15.39 -1.28 14.41
N ASP A 74 14.91 -2.50 14.16
CA ASP A 74 14.79 -3.56 15.19
C ASP A 74 16.19 -3.94 15.73
N LYS A 75 17.17 -4.13 14.85
CA LYS A 75 18.54 -4.44 15.26
C LYS A 75 19.11 -3.36 16.17
N LEU A 76 18.99 -2.09 15.79
CA LEU A 76 19.46 -0.97 16.61
C LEU A 76 18.74 -0.90 17.96
N LEU A 77 17.43 -1.21 18.00
CA LEU A 77 16.65 -1.25 19.22
C LEU A 77 17.11 -2.39 20.15
N LYS A 78 17.32 -3.58 19.63
CA LYS A 78 17.77 -4.75 20.39
C LYS A 78 19.17 -4.57 20.92
N GLU A 79 20.10 -4.07 20.11
CA GLU A 79 21.46 -3.73 20.54
C GLU A 79 21.43 -2.69 21.67
N GLN A 80 20.64 -1.64 21.51
CA GLN A 80 20.49 -0.61 22.54
C GLN A 80 19.96 -1.19 23.85
N ASN A 81 18.91 -2.01 23.78
CA ASN A 81 18.30 -2.62 24.96
C ASN A 81 19.24 -3.62 25.64
N ALA A 82 20.02 -4.39 24.89
CA ALA A 82 21.03 -5.30 25.42
C ALA A 82 22.11 -4.56 26.20
N ILE A 83 22.66 -3.46 25.63
CA ILE A 83 23.69 -2.65 26.28
C ILE A 83 23.15 -1.95 27.54
N VAL A 84 21.93 -1.40 27.48
CA VAL A 84 21.30 -0.78 28.67
C VAL A 84 21.04 -1.82 29.77
N LYS A 85 20.76 -3.07 29.40
CA LYS A 85 20.54 -4.16 30.37
C LYS A 85 21.86 -4.63 31.00
N SER A 86 22.94 -4.73 30.24
CA SER A 86 24.26 -5.17 30.76
C SER A 86 24.88 -4.14 31.74
N HIS A 87 24.63 -2.83 31.56
CA HIS A 87 25.12 -1.79 32.41
C HIS A 87 24.08 -1.25 33.41
N LYS A 88 23.09 -2.07 33.75
CA LYS A 88 21.98 -1.64 34.60
C LYS A 88 22.42 -1.20 36.01
N GLU A 89 23.46 -1.78 36.54
CA GLU A 89 24.02 -1.45 37.89
C GLU A 89 25.06 -0.31 37.84
N ASP A 90 25.80 -0.21 36.73
CA ASP A 90 26.93 0.73 36.61
C ASP A 90 26.49 2.12 36.14
N TRP A 91 25.40 2.21 35.38
CA TRP A 91 25.01 3.49 34.77
C TRP A 91 24.04 4.28 35.65
N ASP A 92 24.34 5.57 35.83
CA ASP A 92 23.36 6.49 36.40
C ASP A 92 22.15 6.71 35.46
N ARG A 93 21.06 7.18 36.06
CA ARG A 93 19.79 7.43 35.35
C ARG A 93 19.98 8.40 34.17
N GLN A 94 20.86 9.42 34.32
CA GLN A 94 21.14 10.40 33.29
C GLN A 94 21.89 9.77 32.11
N THR A 95 22.94 9.01 32.37
CA THR A 95 23.73 8.29 31.34
C THR A 95 22.87 7.35 30.54
N ARG A 96 21.94 6.60 31.17
CA ARG A 96 20.96 5.72 30.47
C ARG A 96 20.06 6.52 29.55
N LYS A 97 19.58 7.69 30.01
CA LYS A 97 18.69 8.53 29.21
C LYS A 97 19.40 9.05 27.96
N GLU A 98 20.61 9.54 28.12
CA GLU A 98 21.44 10.04 27.00
C GLU A 98 21.77 8.95 25.99
N TYR A 99 22.09 7.74 26.45
CA TYR A 99 22.35 6.60 25.58
C TYR A 99 21.09 6.19 24.79
N LYS A 100 19.93 6.15 25.46
CA LYS A 100 18.65 5.88 24.80
C LYS A 100 18.30 6.95 23.77
N GLU A 101 18.57 8.21 24.03
CA GLU A 101 18.36 9.29 23.06
C GLU A 101 19.27 9.18 21.84
N LYS A 102 20.55 8.85 22.03
CA LYS A 102 21.48 8.60 20.91
C LYS A 102 20.98 7.45 20.03
N GLY A 103 20.54 6.34 20.62
CA GLY A 103 19.97 5.22 19.88
C GLY A 103 18.68 5.60 19.14
N ARG A 104 17.80 6.40 19.79
CA ARG A 104 16.59 6.93 19.15
C ARG A 104 16.93 7.78 17.92
N LYS A 105 17.91 8.68 18.01
CA LYS A 105 18.35 9.50 16.88
C LYS A 105 18.80 8.65 15.67
N LYS A 106 19.54 7.55 15.93
CA LYS A 106 19.95 6.61 14.87
C LYS A 106 18.74 5.94 14.20
N ARG A 107 17.77 5.47 14.99
CA ARG A 107 16.53 4.85 14.45
C ARG A 107 15.69 5.85 13.66
N VAL A 108 15.60 7.09 14.14
CA VAL A 108 14.94 8.19 13.39
C VAL A 108 15.62 8.44 12.06
N ALA A 109 16.97 8.45 12.03
CA ALA A 109 17.70 8.66 10.78
C ALA A 109 17.40 7.55 9.74
N VAL A 110 17.36 6.29 10.17
CA VAL A 110 17.00 5.16 9.29
C VAL A 110 15.56 5.29 8.78
N MET A 111 14.60 5.63 9.67
CA MET A 111 13.22 5.86 9.30
C MET A 111 13.10 7.02 8.29
N LEU A 112 13.72 8.17 8.58
CA LEU A 112 13.69 9.32 7.67
C LEU A 112 14.34 9.01 6.32
N PHE A 113 15.42 8.25 6.28
CA PHE A 113 16.04 7.82 5.05
C PHE A 113 15.05 6.98 4.20
N ALA A 114 14.36 6.00 4.79
CA ALA A 114 13.35 5.21 4.11
C ALA A 114 12.20 6.08 3.59
N LEU A 115 11.72 7.02 4.40
CA LEU A 115 10.67 7.98 4.02
C LEU A 115 11.12 8.85 2.85
N LEU A 116 12.31 9.43 2.92
CA LEU A 116 12.85 10.30 1.87
C LEU A 116 13.04 9.54 0.55
N CYS A 117 13.55 8.31 0.59
CA CYS A 117 13.70 7.51 -0.63
C CYS A 117 12.34 7.22 -1.29
N ASN A 118 11.36 6.75 -0.54
CA ASN A 118 10.08 6.33 -1.11
C ASN A 118 9.18 7.52 -1.48
N PHE A 119 9.04 8.52 -0.63
CA PHE A 119 8.30 9.74 -0.96
C PHE A 119 9.03 10.60 -1.99
N GLY A 120 10.37 10.59 -2.01
CA GLY A 120 11.17 11.25 -3.03
C GLY A 120 10.89 10.70 -4.43
N ILE A 121 10.87 9.37 -4.59
CA ILE A 121 10.49 8.73 -5.87
C ILE A 121 9.04 9.07 -6.22
N LEU A 122 8.11 9.00 -5.26
CA LEU A 122 6.72 9.35 -5.50
C LEU A 122 6.58 10.81 -5.96
N ALA A 123 7.25 11.74 -5.27
CA ALA A 123 7.23 13.16 -5.62
C ALA A 123 7.87 13.42 -7.00
N PHE A 124 8.99 12.77 -7.28
CA PHE A 124 9.64 12.85 -8.58
C PHE A 124 8.71 12.43 -9.71
N LEU A 125 8.10 11.25 -9.62
CA LEU A 125 7.24 10.71 -10.68
C LEU A 125 5.91 11.46 -10.81
N LYS A 126 5.39 12.03 -9.71
CA LYS A 126 4.06 12.65 -9.71
C LYS A 126 4.09 14.14 -10.04
N TYR A 127 5.10 14.86 -9.60
CA TYR A 127 5.10 16.32 -9.60
C TYR A 127 6.15 16.95 -10.53
N ILE A 128 7.19 16.21 -10.94
CA ILE A 128 8.22 16.77 -11.81
C ILE A 128 7.84 16.54 -13.28
N PRO A 129 7.60 17.62 -14.06
CA PRO A 129 7.25 17.53 -15.49
C PRO A 129 8.27 16.75 -16.31
N TYR A 130 9.54 16.81 -15.92
CA TYR A 130 10.65 16.11 -16.57
C TYR A 130 10.49 14.58 -16.58
N ALA A 131 9.82 14.00 -15.58
CA ALA A 131 9.50 12.57 -15.58
C ALA A 131 8.61 12.19 -16.77
N GLY A 132 7.66 13.06 -17.14
CA GLY A 132 6.82 12.88 -18.33
C GLY A 132 7.59 13.01 -19.65
N GLU A 133 8.55 13.92 -19.73
CA GLU A 133 9.44 14.10 -20.89
C GLU A 133 10.36 12.88 -21.07
N LEU A 134 10.80 12.26 -19.99
CA LEU A 134 11.55 11.00 -20.00
C LEU A 134 10.68 9.76 -20.33
N GLY A 135 9.40 9.95 -20.62
CA GLY A 135 8.47 8.85 -20.90
C GLY A 135 8.14 8.00 -19.67
N LEU A 136 8.46 8.48 -18.45
CA LEU A 136 8.15 7.78 -17.22
C LEU A 136 6.68 8.03 -16.87
N LEU A 137 5.88 6.98 -17.01
CA LEU A 137 4.48 6.98 -16.59
C LEU A 137 4.39 6.70 -15.08
N LEU A 138 3.34 7.22 -14.45
CA LEU A 138 3.09 6.96 -13.04
C LEU A 138 2.68 5.49 -12.84
N PRO A 139 3.47 4.67 -12.11
CA PRO A 139 3.13 3.28 -11.87
C PRO A 139 1.80 3.15 -11.13
N LEU A 140 1.02 2.12 -11.48
CA LEU A 140 -0.26 1.85 -10.82
C LEU A 140 -0.04 1.68 -9.31
N GLY A 141 -0.81 2.43 -8.52
CA GLY A 141 -0.84 2.30 -7.07
C GLY A 141 0.40 2.77 -6.32
N ILE A 142 1.36 3.45 -6.97
CA ILE A 142 2.59 3.90 -6.30
C ILE A 142 2.29 4.72 -5.03
N SER A 143 1.29 5.57 -5.04
CA SER A 143 0.90 6.32 -3.84
C SER A 143 0.43 5.37 -2.73
N PHE A 144 -0.43 4.40 -3.06
CA PHE A 144 -1.02 3.48 -2.08
C PHE A 144 0.04 2.61 -1.41
N TYR A 145 0.87 1.90 -2.19
CA TYR A 145 1.88 1.03 -1.60
C TYR A 145 3.00 1.82 -0.90
N THR A 146 3.30 3.05 -1.34
CA THR A 146 4.26 3.92 -0.64
C THR A 146 3.73 4.31 0.74
N PHE A 147 2.50 4.83 0.84
CA PHE A 147 1.91 5.19 2.12
C PHE A 147 1.75 3.99 3.05
N GLN A 148 1.30 2.84 2.51
CA GLN A 148 1.16 1.60 3.27
C GLN A 148 2.49 1.12 3.83
N SER A 149 3.54 1.11 3.02
CA SER A 149 4.89 0.69 3.42
C SER A 149 5.49 1.62 4.45
N MET A 150 5.34 2.93 4.26
CA MET A 150 5.88 3.92 5.20
C MET A 150 5.11 3.92 6.52
N GLY A 151 3.80 3.65 6.49
CA GLY A 151 3.01 3.39 7.71
C GLY A 151 3.60 2.24 8.51
N TYR A 152 3.91 1.12 7.86
CA TYR A 152 4.53 -0.02 8.52
C TYR A 152 5.92 0.29 9.09
N VAL A 153 6.78 1.02 8.38
CA VAL A 153 8.09 1.47 8.90
C VAL A 153 7.92 2.33 10.15
N MET A 154 6.91 3.22 10.15
CA MET A 154 6.61 4.07 11.31
C MET A 154 6.08 3.26 12.49
N ASP A 155 5.24 2.25 12.26
CA ASP A 155 4.70 1.38 13.31
C ASP A 155 5.81 0.55 13.96
N VAL A 156 6.76 0.03 13.17
CA VAL A 156 7.95 -0.66 13.69
C VAL A 156 8.84 0.31 14.48
N TYR A 157 9.06 1.54 13.98
CA TYR A 157 9.82 2.55 14.72
C TYR A 157 9.18 2.91 16.07
N ARG A 158 7.85 2.97 16.12
CA ARG A 158 7.07 3.25 17.35
C ARG A 158 6.95 2.04 18.28
N GLU A 159 7.51 0.90 17.90
CA GLU A 159 7.41 -0.35 18.65
C GLU A 159 5.96 -0.86 18.83
N ILE A 160 5.06 -0.46 17.90
CA ILE A 160 3.65 -0.93 17.88
C ILE A 160 3.59 -2.34 17.30
N VAL A 161 4.44 -2.62 16.28
CA VAL A 161 4.47 -3.90 15.58
C VAL A 161 5.91 -4.41 15.53
N GLU A 162 6.09 -5.72 15.76
CA GLU A 162 7.38 -6.36 15.52
C GLU A 162 7.67 -6.48 14.02
N PRO A 163 8.91 -6.26 13.58
CA PRO A 163 9.25 -6.38 12.16
C PRO A 163 9.15 -7.83 11.68
N GLU A 164 8.53 -8.01 10.54
CA GLU A 164 8.47 -9.31 9.87
C GLU A 164 9.86 -9.69 9.32
N LYS A 165 10.34 -10.85 9.72
CA LYS A 165 11.67 -11.35 9.34
C LYS A 165 11.69 -12.01 7.96
N ASN A 166 10.53 -12.38 7.44
CA ASN A 166 10.42 -13.01 6.14
C ASN A 166 10.19 -11.94 5.05
N PHE A 167 11.21 -11.75 4.20
CA PHE A 167 11.16 -10.80 3.08
C PHE A 167 9.94 -11.00 2.17
N LEU A 168 9.58 -12.26 1.86
CA LEU A 168 8.46 -12.56 0.97
C LEU A 168 7.10 -12.21 1.58
N LYS A 169 6.97 -12.26 2.91
CA LYS A 169 5.76 -11.81 3.59
C LYS A 169 5.63 -10.29 3.52
N VAL A 170 6.72 -9.55 3.74
CA VAL A 170 6.72 -8.09 3.53
C VAL A 170 6.41 -7.76 2.08
N ALA A 171 6.98 -8.52 1.13
CA ALA A 171 6.67 -8.36 -0.28
C ALA A 171 5.17 -8.57 -0.57
N LEU A 172 4.54 -9.60 -0.01
CA LEU A 172 3.10 -9.82 -0.15
C LEU A 172 2.30 -8.65 0.43
N PHE A 173 2.64 -8.18 1.63
CA PHE A 173 1.95 -7.05 2.25
C PHE A 173 1.98 -5.81 1.37
N VAL A 174 3.16 -5.44 0.85
CA VAL A 174 3.35 -4.25 0.02
C VAL A 174 2.70 -4.39 -1.37
N SER A 175 2.76 -5.59 -1.97
CA SER A 175 2.31 -5.84 -3.34
C SER A 175 0.90 -6.40 -3.47
N PHE A 176 0.14 -6.50 -2.39
CA PHE A 176 -1.18 -7.12 -2.40
C PHE A 176 -2.13 -6.42 -3.38
N PHE A 177 -2.41 -7.08 -4.52
CA PHE A 177 -3.04 -6.48 -5.70
C PHE A 177 -4.40 -5.81 -5.45
N PRO A 178 -5.30 -6.33 -4.57
CA PRO A 178 -6.58 -5.66 -4.37
C PRO A 178 -6.46 -4.28 -3.74
N GLN A 179 -5.39 -4.04 -2.97
CA GLN A 179 -5.14 -2.75 -2.33
C GLN A 179 -4.44 -1.75 -3.23
N ILE A 180 -3.51 -2.23 -4.08
CA ILE A 180 -2.74 -1.37 -4.97
C ILE A 180 -3.65 -0.60 -5.94
N ILE A 181 -4.80 -1.17 -6.32
CA ILE A 181 -5.67 -0.58 -7.34
C ILE A 181 -6.41 0.64 -6.80
N GLN A 182 -7.12 0.53 -5.70
CA GLN A 182 -7.90 1.59 -5.05
C GLN A 182 -8.36 1.19 -3.63
N GLY A 183 -7.63 0.30 -2.96
CA GLY A 183 -7.99 -0.13 -1.61
C GLY A 183 -7.69 0.92 -0.55
N PRO A 184 -8.31 0.85 0.62
CA PRO A 184 -7.89 1.66 1.76
C PRO A 184 -6.46 1.30 2.16
N ILE A 185 -5.68 2.30 2.61
CA ILE A 185 -4.33 2.08 3.12
C ILE A 185 -4.43 1.18 4.35
N ALA A 186 -3.92 -0.05 4.24
CA ALA A 186 -4.04 -1.01 5.32
C ALA A 186 -2.95 -0.84 6.36
N ILE A 187 -3.35 -1.01 7.61
CA ILE A 187 -2.44 -1.11 8.75
C ILE A 187 -1.89 -2.55 8.79
N TYR A 188 -0.57 -2.67 8.98
CA TYR A 188 0.12 -3.97 8.95
C TYR A 188 -0.47 -4.98 9.92
N ASP A 189 -0.69 -4.60 11.17
CA ASP A 189 -1.23 -5.45 12.22
C ASP A 189 -2.58 -6.10 11.84
N LYS A 190 -3.45 -5.34 11.17
CA LYS A 190 -4.79 -5.82 10.79
C LYS A 190 -4.80 -6.71 9.54
N LEU A 191 -3.91 -6.44 8.59
CA LEU A 191 -3.92 -7.15 7.30
C LEU A 191 -2.97 -8.34 7.27
N ALA A 192 -1.78 -8.22 7.85
CA ALA A 192 -0.71 -9.21 7.73
C ALA A 192 -1.12 -10.60 8.23
N GLY A 193 -1.77 -10.67 9.40
CA GLY A 193 -2.29 -11.93 9.94
C GLY A 193 -3.23 -12.62 8.95
N GLN A 194 -4.17 -11.89 8.37
CA GLN A 194 -5.13 -12.44 7.42
C GLN A 194 -4.48 -12.92 6.11
N LEU A 195 -3.42 -12.26 5.66
CA LEU A 195 -2.71 -12.65 4.44
C LEU A 195 -1.88 -13.93 4.61
N TYR A 196 -1.30 -14.10 5.81
CA TYR A 196 -0.36 -15.20 6.06
C TYR A 196 -1.04 -16.47 6.58
N GLU A 197 -2.21 -16.31 7.18
CA GLU A 197 -3.02 -17.46 7.62
C GLU A 197 -3.75 -18.11 6.44
N GLY A 198 -3.62 -19.42 6.35
CA GLY A 198 -4.34 -20.19 5.33
C GLY A 198 -5.80 -20.42 5.72
N HIS A 199 -6.73 -19.67 5.17
CA HIS A 199 -8.16 -19.80 5.46
C HIS A 199 -8.79 -21.01 4.79
N SER A 200 -9.67 -21.74 5.49
CA SER A 200 -10.45 -22.83 4.91
C SER A 200 -11.60 -22.28 4.04
N LEU A 201 -11.92 -23.01 2.97
CA LEU A 201 -13.09 -22.68 2.16
C LEU A 201 -14.36 -22.95 2.99
N ARG A 202 -15.11 -21.89 3.26
CA ARG A 202 -16.43 -21.93 3.90
C ARG A 202 -17.41 -21.21 3.00
N LEU A 203 -18.52 -21.84 2.68
CA LEU A 203 -19.58 -21.26 1.85
C LEU A 203 -20.08 -19.92 2.40
N GLU A 204 -20.18 -19.82 3.73
CA GLU A 204 -20.60 -18.58 4.38
C GLU A 204 -19.64 -17.41 4.10
N ASN A 205 -18.32 -17.65 4.14
CA ASN A 205 -17.33 -16.63 3.85
C ASN A 205 -17.36 -16.24 2.36
N LEU A 206 -17.60 -17.21 1.47
CA LEU A 206 -17.73 -16.95 0.04
C LEU A 206 -18.96 -16.10 -0.26
N GLN A 207 -20.10 -16.43 0.35
CA GLN A 207 -21.34 -15.66 0.20
C GLN A 207 -21.18 -14.23 0.73
N LYS A 208 -20.65 -14.06 1.95
CA LYS A 208 -20.38 -12.74 2.53
C LYS A 208 -19.42 -11.93 1.65
N GLY A 209 -18.34 -12.54 1.17
CA GLY A 209 -17.39 -11.91 0.27
C GLY A 209 -18.01 -11.48 -1.05
N ALA A 210 -18.80 -12.36 -1.67
CA ALA A 210 -19.51 -12.07 -2.92
C ALA A 210 -20.51 -10.91 -2.75
N LEU A 211 -21.26 -10.88 -1.64
CA LEU A 211 -22.18 -9.77 -1.32
C LEU A 211 -21.44 -8.45 -1.13
N LEU A 212 -20.28 -8.44 -0.46
CA LEU A 212 -19.48 -7.24 -0.30
C LEU A 212 -18.94 -6.73 -1.64
N VAL A 213 -18.47 -7.63 -2.51
CA VAL A 213 -18.02 -7.27 -3.86
C VAL A 213 -19.17 -6.71 -4.67
N LEU A 214 -20.33 -7.38 -4.67
CA LEU A 214 -21.55 -6.92 -5.38
C LEU A 214 -21.96 -5.53 -4.88
N TRP A 215 -21.97 -5.32 -3.57
CA TRP A 215 -22.28 -4.01 -2.98
C TRP A 215 -21.30 -2.92 -3.40
N GLY A 216 -19.99 -3.23 -3.46
CA GLY A 216 -18.97 -2.31 -3.99
C GLY A 216 -19.20 -1.97 -5.47
N VAL A 217 -19.53 -2.95 -6.29
CA VAL A 217 -19.85 -2.77 -7.72
C VAL A 217 -21.10 -1.89 -7.89
N ILE A 218 -22.15 -2.12 -7.10
CA ILE A 218 -23.37 -1.29 -7.13
C ILE A 218 -23.03 0.16 -6.77
N LYS A 219 -22.29 0.39 -5.68
CA LYS A 219 -21.88 1.75 -5.30
C LYS A 219 -21.11 2.44 -6.43
N LYS A 220 -20.18 1.72 -7.06
CA LYS A 220 -19.42 2.28 -8.18
C LYS A 220 -20.30 2.61 -9.37
N LEU A 221 -21.06 1.65 -9.89
CA LEU A 221 -21.83 1.83 -11.13
C LEU A 221 -23.02 2.78 -10.96
N VAL A 222 -23.72 2.72 -9.82
CA VAL A 222 -24.96 3.48 -9.60
C VAL A 222 -24.68 4.86 -9.03
N ILE A 223 -23.69 4.99 -8.13
CA ILE A 223 -23.42 6.28 -7.45
C ILE A 223 -22.23 6.96 -8.10
N ALA A 224 -21.02 6.36 -8.05
CA ALA A 224 -19.80 7.03 -8.43
C ALA A 224 -19.76 7.39 -9.92
N ASP A 225 -20.03 6.43 -10.81
CA ASP A 225 -19.98 6.65 -12.26
C ASP A 225 -21.07 7.64 -12.73
N ARG A 226 -22.22 7.73 -12.05
CA ARG A 226 -23.25 8.73 -12.34
C ARG A 226 -22.86 10.11 -11.83
N ALA A 227 -22.22 10.18 -10.68
CA ALA A 227 -21.73 11.45 -10.12
C ALA A 227 -20.69 12.12 -11.02
N VAL A 228 -19.82 11.33 -11.70
CA VAL A 228 -18.82 11.85 -12.64
C VAL A 228 -19.45 12.75 -13.72
N ASN A 229 -20.61 12.38 -14.26
CA ASN A 229 -21.27 13.18 -15.29
C ASN A 229 -21.68 14.56 -14.78
N ILE A 230 -22.16 14.65 -13.54
CA ILE A 230 -22.54 15.92 -12.88
C ILE A 230 -21.29 16.75 -12.62
N ILE A 231 -20.25 16.11 -12.12
CA ILE A 231 -18.96 16.77 -11.81
C ILE A 231 -18.36 17.35 -13.09
N ASN A 232 -18.24 16.56 -14.15
CA ASN A 232 -17.66 17.01 -15.41
C ASN A 232 -18.47 18.14 -16.04
N PHE A 233 -19.80 18.06 -16.00
CA PHE A 233 -20.69 19.09 -16.53
C PHE A 233 -20.42 20.47 -15.92
N VAL A 234 -20.14 20.55 -14.62
CA VAL A 234 -19.85 21.81 -13.93
C VAL A 234 -18.36 22.18 -14.00
N MET A 235 -17.46 21.20 -13.83
CA MET A 235 -16.03 21.44 -13.69
C MET A 235 -15.31 21.67 -15.04
N ASP A 236 -15.86 21.23 -16.15
CA ASP A 236 -15.28 21.52 -17.50
C ASP A 236 -15.41 23.01 -17.86
N LYS A 237 -16.43 23.71 -17.31
CA LYS A 237 -16.65 25.14 -17.55
C LYS A 237 -17.05 25.87 -16.26
N PRO A 238 -16.17 25.92 -15.25
CA PRO A 238 -16.54 26.43 -13.93
C PRO A 238 -16.92 27.92 -13.93
N MET A 239 -16.47 28.69 -14.92
CA MET A 239 -16.80 30.12 -15.06
C MET A 239 -18.23 30.36 -15.56
N ASP A 240 -18.88 29.38 -16.17
CA ASP A 240 -20.25 29.48 -16.67
C ASP A 240 -21.29 29.24 -15.56
N PHE A 241 -20.84 28.79 -14.38
CA PHE A 241 -21.72 28.47 -13.24
C PHE A 241 -21.48 29.37 -12.05
N SER A 242 -22.54 29.61 -11.26
CA SER A 242 -22.40 30.31 -10.00
C SER A 242 -21.59 29.50 -8.98
N GLY A 243 -20.91 30.16 -8.04
CA GLY A 243 -20.08 29.51 -7.03
C GLY A 243 -20.79 28.38 -6.24
N THR A 244 -22.11 28.49 -6.08
CA THR A 244 -22.93 27.47 -5.42
C THR A 244 -22.92 26.13 -6.19
N TYR A 245 -23.00 26.15 -7.52
CA TYR A 245 -22.95 24.95 -8.33
C TYR A 245 -21.55 24.33 -8.32
N VAL A 246 -20.50 25.16 -8.36
CA VAL A 246 -19.12 24.70 -8.26
C VAL A 246 -18.85 24.05 -6.89
N PHE A 247 -19.35 24.67 -5.81
CA PHE A 247 -19.26 24.08 -4.46
C PHE A 247 -20.02 22.75 -4.36
N PHE A 248 -21.22 22.66 -4.91
CA PHE A 248 -22.01 21.43 -4.94
C PHE A 248 -21.29 20.33 -5.73
N ALA A 249 -20.71 20.64 -6.90
CA ALA A 249 -19.92 19.69 -7.68
C ALA A 249 -18.68 19.21 -6.90
N ALA A 250 -18.03 20.06 -6.10
CA ALA A 250 -16.93 19.65 -5.23
C ALA A 250 -17.38 18.69 -4.11
N VAL A 251 -18.55 18.92 -3.51
CA VAL A 251 -19.14 18.00 -2.53
C VAL A 251 -19.48 16.65 -3.17
N VAL A 252 -20.11 16.67 -4.37
CA VAL A 252 -20.42 15.45 -5.12
C VAL A 252 -19.14 14.69 -5.51
N TYR A 253 -18.05 15.40 -5.85
CA TYR A 253 -16.75 14.82 -6.10
C TYR A 253 -16.18 14.10 -4.86
N ALA A 254 -16.30 14.70 -3.68
CA ALA A 254 -15.88 14.06 -2.43
C ALA A 254 -16.71 12.80 -2.10
N LEU A 255 -18.00 12.77 -2.46
CA LEU A 255 -18.85 11.59 -2.28
C LEU A 255 -18.59 10.50 -3.32
N GLN A 256 -18.07 10.86 -4.49
CA GLN A 256 -17.72 9.93 -5.58
C GLN A 256 -16.43 9.15 -5.28
N LEU A 257 -15.50 9.72 -4.55
CA LEU A 257 -14.25 9.08 -4.11
C LEU A 257 -14.51 7.97 -3.06
#